data_b40afd0831125ba6cf421ff9949a37eb
#
_entry.id   b40afd0831125ba6cf421ff9949a37eb
#
_cell.length_a   1.000
_cell.length_b   1.000
_cell.length_c   1.000
_cell.angle_alpha   90.00
_cell.angle_beta   90.00
_cell.angle_gamma   90.00
#
_symmetry.space_group_name_H-M   'P 1'
#
loop_
_entity.id
_entity.type
_entity.pdbx_description
1 polymer ?
#
loop_
_entity_poly.entity_id
_entity_poly.type
_entity_poly.pdbx_seq_one_letter_code
_entity_poly.pdbx_strand_id
1 'polypeptide(L)'
;ANRGEIAVRIIRACQEMGIATVAVYSDADAGALHVALADEAVRIGPPPPRDSYLCADCILEAARTRGCDAIHPGYGFLAENADFADAVTAAGLTFIGPSGAAMRVMGSKTSARAAMQAAGVPVVPGYQASQDDADLVAAATELGYPVLVKATAGGGGKGMRVVADAGDLPAALASARREAANAFGDDRIYLEKRILHPHHIEFQVFGDAHGNAVHLFERECSVQRRHQKIVEESPSPLLDDALRRRMGEAAVAAVKAVGYTNAGTLEFLVEGLSGAIDGMLSFYFLEMNTRLQVEHPVTEAVTGIDLVKLQIRVAAGEPIPFTQADIRQRGHAIECRIYAEDPANGFLPAIGSVLAAVEPVGPGVRVDAGVTSGDTVTLHYDPMIAKLIVLGEGRADAIGKMLWALRHYVILGDVVTNIPFLRDVLAHPRFAAGDTTTDFVDECFTAWQPAAHTPPDLAFAVAALAEVLSAGSGVAASGLDATGDPTSPWQQANSFRMGTGAR
;
A
#
# COMPACT_ATOMS: atom_id res chain seq x y z
N ALA A 1 4.79 7.79 14.06
CA ALA A 1 6.17 7.61 13.57
C ALA A 1 6.17 7.18 12.08
N ASN A 2 5.54 8.01 11.23
CA ASN A 2 5.47 7.79 9.79
C ASN A 2 5.20 9.13 9.07
N ARG A 3 5.01 9.09 7.74
CA ARG A 3 4.76 10.24 6.86
C ARG A 3 3.66 9.97 5.85
N GLY A 4 3.33 10.97 5.04
CA GLY A 4 2.43 10.81 3.90
C GLY A 4 0.99 10.45 4.32
N GLU A 5 0.29 9.73 3.45
CA GLU A 5 -1.14 9.47 3.63
C GLU A 5 -1.43 8.65 4.91
N ILE A 6 -0.57 7.70 5.29
CA ILE A 6 -0.81 6.90 6.49
C ILE A 6 -0.67 7.72 7.78
N ALA A 7 0.25 8.68 7.83
CA ALA A 7 0.34 9.60 8.96
C ALA A 7 -0.90 10.47 9.05
N VAL A 8 -1.41 10.99 7.92
CA VAL A 8 -2.67 11.73 7.83
C VAL A 8 -3.84 10.87 8.32
N ARG A 9 -3.93 9.61 7.87
CA ARG A 9 -4.97 8.66 8.27
C ARG A 9 -4.98 8.40 9.79
N ILE A 10 -3.81 8.21 10.39
CA ILE A 10 -3.66 7.98 11.82
C ILE A 10 -4.01 9.24 12.62
N ILE A 11 -3.51 10.41 12.20
CA ILE A 11 -3.81 11.69 12.85
C ILE A 11 -5.32 11.94 12.88
N ARG A 12 -6.01 11.75 11.73
CA ARG A 12 -7.47 11.90 11.67
C ARG A 12 -8.20 10.95 12.63
N ALA A 13 -7.78 9.68 12.71
CA ALA A 13 -8.37 8.75 13.67
C ALA A 13 -8.16 9.18 15.12
N CYS A 14 -6.95 9.66 15.46
CA CYS A 14 -6.65 10.19 16.80
C CYS A 14 -7.51 11.42 17.12
N GLN A 15 -7.65 12.37 16.18
CA GLN A 15 -8.50 13.56 16.35
C GLN A 15 -9.96 13.18 16.63
N GLU A 16 -10.52 12.22 15.88
CA GLU A 16 -11.87 11.71 16.10
C GLU A 16 -12.04 10.98 17.44
N MET A 17 -10.94 10.46 18.01
CA MET A 17 -10.90 9.84 19.34
C MET A 17 -10.58 10.84 20.47
N GLY A 18 -10.30 12.10 20.16
CA GLY A 18 -9.87 13.11 21.12
C GLY A 18 -8.46 12.86 21.67
N ILE A 19 -7.57 12.22 20.88
CA ILE A 19 -6.19 11.91 21.25
C ILE A 19 -5.26 12.93 20.59
N ALA A 20 -4.45 13.61 21.38
CA ALA A 20 -3.44 14.54 20.90
C ALA A 20 -2.34 13.82 20.09
N THR A 21 -1.83 14.47 19.06
CA THR A 21 -0.91 13.89 18.09
C THR A 21 0.39 14.68 17.97
N VAL A 22 1.51 13.96 17.90
CA VAL A 22 2.83 14.51 17.57
C VAL A 22 3.29 13.87 16.26
N ALA A 23 3.36 14.66 15.18
CA ALA A 23 3.96 14.21 13.93
C ALA A 23 5.48 14.31 13.99
N VAL A 24 6.17 13.32 13.42
CA VAL A 24 7.60 13.43 13.13
C VAL A 24 7.82 13.74 11.66
N TYR A 25 8.85 14.54 11.33
CA TYR A 25 9.13 14.89 9.94
C TYR A 25 10.62 15.09 9.66
N SER A 26 11.03 14.74 8.44
CA SER A 26 12.35 15.12 7.90
C SER A 26 12.29 16.50 7.25
N ASP A 27 13.45 17.05 6.92
CA ASP A 27 13.52 18.37 6.23
C ASP A 27 12.70 18.41 4.91
N ALA A 28 12.61 17.28 4.20
CA ALA A 28 11.82 17.21 2.96
C ALA A 28 10.30 17.28 3.21
N ASP A 29 9.84 16.94 4.39
CA ASP A 29 8.43 16.91 4.76
C ASP A 29 8.01 18.09 5.65
N ALA A 30 8.84 19.12 5.83
CA ALA A 30 8.55 20.24 6.74
C ALA A 30 7.21 20.96 6.44
N GLY A 31 6.79 20.98 5.18
CA GLY A 31 5.50 21.54 4.74
C GLY A 31 4.41 20.50 4.46
N ALA A 32 4.65 19.21 4.74
CA ALA A 32 3.73 18.15 4.37
C ALA A 32 2.42 18.19 5.17
N LEU A 33 1.35 17.67 4.56
CA LEU A 33 -0.01 17.70 5.12
C LEU A 33 -0.10 17.10 6.53
N HIS A 34 0.59 15.98 6.80
CA HIS A 34 0.58 15.34 8.12
C HIS A 34 1.20 16.21 9.22
N VAL A 35 2.18 17.06 8.88
CA VAL A 35 2.79 18.03 9.80
C VAL A 35 1.81 19.15 10.14
N ALA A 36 1.07 19.63 9.12
CA ALA A 36 0.08 20.68 9.30
C ALA A 36 -1.18 20.23 10.07
N LEU A 37 -1.52 18.93 10.04
CA LEU A 37 -2.72 18.38 10.68
C LEU A 37 -2.51 17.95 12.13
N ALA A 38 -1.28 17.62 12.53
CA ALA A 38 -0.98 17.20 13.89
C ALA A 38 -1.04 18.38 14.88
N ASP A 39 -1.30 18.09 16.16
CA ASP A 39 -1.32 19.11 17.23
C ASP A 39 0.09 19.66 17.46
N GLU A 40 1.10 18.80 17.36
CA GLU A 40 2.52 19.17 17.44
C GLU A 40 3.32 18.43 16.36
N ALA A 41 4.49 18.98 16.02
CA ALA A 41 5.41 18.33 15.10
C ALA A 41 6.87 18.46 15.54
N VAL A 42 7.67 17.41 15.29
CA VAL A 42 9.08 17.35 15.67
C VAL A 42 9.91 16.96 14.45
N ARG A 43 10.90 17.80 14.13
CA ARG A 43 11.92 17.49 13.13
C ARG A 43 12.82 16.36 13.65
N ILE A 44 12.99 15.29 12.84
CA ILE A 44 13.80 14.12 13.22
C ILE A 44 15.07 13.95 12.39
N GLY A 45 15.33 14.79 11.40
CA GLY A 45 16.57 14.72 10.63
C GLY A 45 16.46 15.21 9.20
N PRO A 46 17.54 15.01 8.40
CA PRO A 46 17.58 15.35 6.98
C PRO A 46 16.71 14.38 6.15
N PRO A 47 16.55 14.64 4.81
CA PRO A 47 15.66 13.86 3.95
C PRO A 47 15.93 12.36 3.86
N PRO A 48 17.22 11.85 3.86
CA PRO A 48 17.43 10.42 3.74
C PRO A 48 16.75 9.63 4.86
N PRO A 49 15.98 8.55 4.54
CA PRO A 49 15.23 7.78 5.54
C PRO A 49 16.09 7.25 6.69
N ARG A 50 17.34 6.83 6.40
CA ARG A 50 18.29 6.31 7.40
C ARG A 50 18.55 7.32 8.50
N ASP A 51 18.59 8.61 8.16
CA ASP A 51 18.94 9.69 9.06
C ASP A 51 17.70 10.38 9.67
N SER A 52 16.50 9.85 9.39
CA SER A 52 15.21 10.38 9.82
C SER A 52 14.23 9.27 10.22
N TYR A 53 13.34 8.83 9.32
CA TYR A 53 12.26 7.86 9.61
C TYR A 53 12.74 6.45 9.97
N LEU A 54 13.98 6.08 9.68
CA LEU A 54 14.61 4.83 10.12
C LEU A 54 15.53 5.02 11.34
N CYS A 55 15.63 6.25 11.89
CA CYS A 55 16.37 6.56 13.11
C CYS A 55 15.48 6.28 14.33
N ALA A 56 15.57 5.09 14.90
CA ALA A 56 14.78 4.69 16.07
C ALA A 56 15.01 5.64 17.26
N ASP A 57 16.26 6.00 17.53
CA ASP A 57 16.62 6.91 18.62
C ASP A 57 16.02 8.30 18.44
N CYS A 58 15.99 8.83 17.21
CA CYS A 58 15.39 10.13 16.91
C CYS A 58 13.89 10.13 17.20
N ILE A 59 13.19 9.04 16.86
CA ILE A 59 11.76 8.88 17.10
C ILE A 59 11.47 8.73 18.59
N LEU A 60 12.25 7.92 19.31
CA LEU A 60 12.11 7.74 20.76
C LEU A 60 12.37 9.04 21.52
N GLU A 61 13.37 9.82 21.11
CA GLU A 61 13.67 11.12 21.73
C GLU A 61 12.54 12.13 21.47
N ALA A 62 11.98 12.15 20.25
CA ALA A 62 10.81 12.97 19.93
C ALA A 62 9.61 12.61 20.83
N ALA A 63 9.33 11.31 21.00
CA ALA A 63 8.24 10.83 21.84
C ALA A 63 8.45 11.20 23.33
N ARG A 64 9.66 11.03 23.87
CA ARG A 64 9.99 11.38 25.26
C ARG A 64 9.90 12.87 25.54
N THR A 65 10.46 13.69 24.64
CA THR A 65 10.48 15.16 24.79
C THR A 65 9.09 15.77 24.72
N ARG A 66 8.16 15.13 24.01
CA ARG A 66 6.77 15.58 23.90
C ARG A 66 5.81 14.88 24.85
N GLY A 67 6.31 13.98 25.70
CA GLY A 67 5.48 13.26 26.68
C GLY A 67 4.43 12.37 26.04
N CYS A 68 4.76 11.72 24.93
CA CYS A 68 3.85 10.78 24.29
C CYS A 68 3.69 9.51 25.12
N ASP A 69 2.51 8.91 25.13
CA ASP A 69 2.21 7.63 25.79
C ASP A 69 2.41 6.44 24.84
N ALA A 70 2.28 6.65 23.53
CA ALA A 70 2.31 5.59 22.53
C ALA A 70 2.97 6.05 21.22
N ILE A 71 3.42 5.07 20.43
CA ILE A 71 3.94 5.27 19.08
C ILE A 71 3.16 4.38 18.10
N HIS A 72 2.53 5.00 17.10
CA HIS A 72 1.95 4.29 15.96
C HIS A 72 2.94 4.31 14.80
N PRO A 73 3.44 3.15 14.34
CA PRO A 73 4.45 3.08 13.29
C PRO A 73 3.88 3.23 11.87
N GLY A 74 2.56 3.13 11.68
CA GLY A 74 1.94 3.05 10.36
C GLY A 74 2.32 1.76 9.61
N TYR A 75 2.83 1.91 8.39
CA TYR A 75 3.42 0.83 7.57
C TYR A 75 4.72 1.31 6.91
N GLY A 76 5.56 0.37 6.45
CA GLY A 76 6.92 0.69 5.98
C GLY A 76 7.84 1.15 7.11
N PHE A 77 8.99 1.71 6.78
CA PHE A 77 10.02 2.16 7.73
C PHE A 77 10.26 1.18 8.89
N LEU A 78 9.92 1.56 10.12
CA LEU A 78 10.12 0.77 11.33
C LEU A 78 8.89 -0.05 11.77
N ALA A 79 7.83 -0.09 10.97
CA ALA A 79 6.58 -0.74 11.36
C ALA A 79 6.70 -2.27 11.61
N GLU A 80 7.65 -2.93 10.95
CA GLU A 80 7.93 -4.36 11.11
C GLU A 80 9.31 -4.61 11.77
N ASN A 81 9.87 -3.59 12.41
CA ASN A 81 11.15 -3.70 13.09
C ASN A 81 10.94 -4.14 14.55
N ALA A 82 11.26 -5.41 14.84
CA ALA A 82 11.09 -5.99 16.15
C ALA A 82 11.94 -5.31 17.24
N ASP A 83 13.15 -4.87 16.90
CA ASP A 83 14.03 -4.21 17.85
C ASP A 83 13.52 -2.80 18.21
N PHE A 84 12.89 -2.11 17.24
CA PHE A 84 12.21 -0.85 17.51
C PHE A 84 10.99 -1.04 18.42
N ALA A 85 10.16 -2.06 18.16
CA ALA A 85 9.01 -2.36 19.02
C ALA A 85 9.45 -2.64 20.48
N ASP A 86 10.52 -3.42 20.66
CA ASP A 86 11.09 -3.70 21.97
C ASP A 86 11.68 -2.44 22.61
N ALA A 87 12.36 -1.58 21.84
CA ALA A 87 12.93 -0.33 22.33
C ALA A 87 11.86 0.66 22.80
N VAL A 88 10.72 0.75 22.07
CA VAL A 88 9.55 1.54 22.48
C VAL A 88 9.01 1.05 23.81
N THR A 89 8.82 -0.27 23.96
CA THR A 89 8.32 -0.89 25.19
C THR A 89 9.31 -0.71 26.35
N ALA A 90 10.61 -0.90 26.12
CA ALA A 90 11.65 -0.67 27.11
C ALA A 90 11.74 0.80 27.57
N ALA A 91 11.34 1.74 26.72
CA ALA A 91 11.23 3.16 27.04
C ALA A 91 9.99 3.51 27.89
N GLY A 92 9.13 2.54 28.23
CA GLY A 92 7.88 2.75 28.95
C GLY A 92 6.74 3.30 28.08
N LEU A 93 6.86 3.21 26.75
CA LEU A 93 5.86 3.65 25.78
C LEU A 93 5.09 2.45 25.21
N THR A 94 3.88 2.68 24.76
CA THR A 94 3.09 1.65 24.07
C THR A 94 3.42 1.66 22.57
N PHE A 95 3.88 0.51 22.04
CA PHE A 95 3.97 0.31 20.60
C PHE A 95 2.60 -0.12 20.07
N ILE A 96 1.99 0.67 19.17
CA ILE A 96 0.69 0.34 18.57
C ILE A 96 0.91 -0.63 17.41
N GLY A 97 0.96 -1.90 17.74
CA GLY A 97 1.28 -3.01 16.85
C GLY A 97 1.52 -4.30 17.62
N PRO A 98 2.01 -5.34 16.97
CA PRO A 98 2.36 -6.62 17.62
C PRO A 98 3.65 -6.51 18.46
N SER A 99 3.91 -7.52 19.28
CA SER A 99 5.16 -7.62 20.03
C SER A 99 6.35 -7.90 19.11
N GLY A 100 7.56 -7.47 19.51
CA GLY A 100 8.79 -7.79 18.81
C GLY A 100 9.02 -9.30 18.67
N ALA A 101 8.59 -10.11 19.65
CA ALA A 101 8.67 -11.57 19.60
C ALA A 101 7.81 -12.13 18.45
N ALA A 102 6.56 -11.69 18.29
CA ALA A 102 5.69 -12.10 17.21
C ALA A 102 6.24 -11.67 15.84
N MET A 103 6.77 -10.44 15.76
CA MET A 103 7.43 -9.95 14.54
C MET A 103 8.63 -10.83 14.14
N ARG A 104 9.48 -11.25 15.08
CA ARG A 104 10.64 -12.11 14.78
C ARG A 104 10.22 -13.49 14.28
N VAL A 105 9.18 -14.06 14.85
CA VAL A 105 8.66 -15.37 14.41
C VAL A 105 8.12 -15.26 12.99
N MET A 106 7.27 -14.27 12.72
CA MET A 106 6.59 -14.12 11.43
C MET A 106 7.49 -13.52 10.35
N GLY A 107 8.46 -12.69 10.71
CA GLY A 107 9.44 -12.09 9.79
C GLY A 107 10.50 -13.09 9.29
N SER A 108 10.69 -14.22 9.96
CA SER A 108 11.57 -15.30 9.51
C SER A 108 10.78 -16.30 8.67
N LYS A 109 11.08 -16.42 7.37
CA LYS A 109 10.35 -17.33 6.46
C LYS A 109 10.31 -18.78 6.96
N THR A 110 11.42 -19.26 7.50
CA THR A 110 11.51 -20.64 8.01
C THR A 110 10.73 -20.81 9.32
N SER A 111 10.84 -19.85 10.23
CA SER A 111 10.09 -19.87 11.50
C SER A 111 8.59 -19.71 11.29
N ALA A 112 8.19 -18.77 10.44
CA ALA A 112 6.79 -18.57 10.08
C ALA A 112 6.20 -19.83 9.45
N ARG A 113 6.90 -20.44 8.48
CA ARG A 113 6.48 -21.69 7.84
C ARG A 113 6.29 -22.82 8.86
N ALA A 114 7.25 -23.00 9.76
CA ALA A 114 7.17 -24.03 10.81
C ALA A 114 5.99 -23.76 11.77
N ALA A 115 5.78 -22.51 12.18
CA ALA A 115 4.64 -22.13 13.01
C ALA A 115 3.30 -22.38 12.31
N MET A 116 3.20 -22.06 11.01
CA MET A 116 2.00 -22.29 10.21
C MET A 116 1.70 -23.80 10.06
N GLN A 117 2.71 -24.60 9.77
CA GLN A 117 2.55 -26.06 9.71
C GLN A 117 2.08 -26.65 11.04
N ALA A 118 2.64 -26.19 12.16
CA ALA A 118 2.23 -26.62 13.50
C ALA A 118 0.78 -26.20 13.83
N ALA A 119 0.32 -25.07 13.27
CA ALA A 119 -1.05 -24.56 13.40
C ALA A 119 -2.05 -25.22 12.43
N GLY A 120 -1.60 -26.13 11.55
CA GLY A 120 -2.43 -26.76 10.53
C GLY A 120 -2.79 -25.83 9.35
N VAL A 121 -2.08 -24.72 9.18
CA VAL A 121 -2.24 -23.81 8.04
C VAL A 121 -1.48 -24.36 6.85
N PRO A 122 -2.13 -24.53 5.68
CA PRO A 122 -1.45 -25.02 4.49
C PRO A 122 -0.29 -24.10 4.07
N VAL A 123 0.87 -24.67 3.79
CA VAL A 123 2.06 -23.94 3.29
C VAL A 123 2.42 -24.47 1.91
N VAL A 124 3.03 -23.62 1.07
CA VAL A 124 3.50 -24.06 -0.25
C VAL A 124 4.39 -25.30 -0.09
N PRO A 125 4.12 -26.41 -0.80
CA PRO A 125 5.00 -27.59 -0.73
C PRO A 125 6.46 -27.19 -1.00
N GLY A 126 7.39 -27.66 -0.18
CA GLY A 126 8.78 -27.24 -0.30
C GLY A 126 9.72 -28.04 0.60
N TYR A 127 11.03 -27.80 0.44
CA TYR A 127 12.08 -28.53 1.14
C TYR A 127 13.14 -27.57 1.70
N GLN A 128 13.44 -27.72 2.99
CA GLN A 128 14.41 -26.88 3.71
C GLN A 128 15.28 -27.68 4.71
N ALA A 129 15.18 -29.01 4.68
CA ALA A 129 15.80 -29.84 5.70
C ALA A 129 17.32 -30.00 5.53
N SER A 130 17.85 -29.85 4.32
CA SER A 130 19.27 -29.95 4.00
C SER A 130 19.77 -28.84 3.11
N GLN A 131 21.06 -28.56 3.15
CA GLN A 131 21.78 -27.70 2.24
C GLN A 131 22.64 -28.49 1.21
N ASP A 132 22.59 -29.78 1.24
CA ASP A 132 23.29 -30.65 0.28
C ASP A 132 22.58 -30.62 -1.07
N ASP A 133 23.34 -30.44 -2.14
CA ASP A 133 22.80 -30.31 -3.48
C ASP A 133 22.12 -31.61 -3.97
N ALA A 134 22.60 -32.80 -3.54
CA ALA A 134 21.97 -34.08 -3.91
C ALA A 134 20.59 -34.21 -3.26
N ASP A 135 20.44 -33.79 -1.99
CA ASP A 135 19.17 -33.81 -1.28
C ASP A 135 18.19 -32.80 -1.92
N LEU A 136 18.68 -31.59 -2.30
CA LEU A 136 17.87 -30.59 -2.98
C LEU A 136 17.39 -31.06 -4.36
N VAL A 137 18.23 -31.76 -5.12
CA VAL A 137 17.85 -32.36 -6.42
C VAL A 137 16.78 -33.46 -6.24
N ALA A 138 16.95 -34.33 -5.25
CA ALA A 138 15.96 -35.36 -4.94
C ALA A 138 14.62 -34.75 -4.53
N ALA A 139 14.64 -33.72 -3.64
CA ALA A 139 13.45 -33.02 -3.19
C ALA A 139 12.75 -32.28 -4.35
N ALA A 140 13.49 -31.63 -5.25
CA ALA A 140 12.91 -30.97 -6.43
C ALA A 140 12.18 -31.95 -7.34
N THR A 141 12.72 -33.17 -7.47
CA THR A 141 12.10 -34.24 -8.27
C THR A 141 10.78 -34.72 -7.62
N GLU A 142 10.75 -34.84 -6.29
CA GLU A 142 9.54 -35.19 -5.53
C GLU A 142 8.48 -34.10 -5.59
N LEU A 143 8.88 -32.80 -5.43
CA LEU A 143 7.99 -31.65 -5.55
C LEU A 143 7.38 -31.51 -6.95
N GLY A 144 8.09 -32.00 -7.96
CA GLY A 144 7.76 -31.84 -9.37
C GLY A 144 8.00 -30.41 -9.87
N TYR A 145 8.55 -30.30 -11.08
CA TYR A 145 8.82 -29.01 -11.71
C TYR A 145 7.54 -28.31 -12.23
N PRO A 146 7.56 -26.98 -12.35
CA PRO A 146 8.62 -26.06 -11.99
C PRO A 146 8.75 -25.86 -10.48
N VAL A 147 9.97 -25.56 -10.02
CA VAL A 147 10.27 -25.23 -8.62
C VAL A 147 10.90 -23.83 -8.51
N LEU A 148 10.81 -23.26 -7.32
CA LEU A 148 11.47 -22.01 -6.94
C LEU A 148 12.64 -22.32 -6.01
N VAL A 149 13.84 -21.84 -6.34
CA VAL A 149 14.97 -21.76 -5.43
C VAL A 149 14.93 -20.41 -4.75
N LYS A 150 14.90 -20.37 -3.41
CA LYS A 150 14.77 -19.15 -2.62
C LYS A 150 15.87 -19.05 -1.57
N ALA A 151 16.41 -17.85 -1.33
CA ALA A 151 17.25 -17.57 -0.17
C ALA A 151 16.44 -17.70 1.13
N THR A 152 17.05 -18.28 2.17
CA THR A 152 16.45 -18.38 3.52
C THR A 152 16.34 -17.00 4.16
N ALA A 153 17.35 -16.15 3.99
CA ALA A 153 17.36 -14.76 4.39
C ALA A 153 16.86 -13.85 3.27
N GLY A 154 16.20 -12.73 3.62
CA GLY A 154 15.75 -11.71 2.67
C GLY A 154 14.28 -11.77 2.29
N GLY A 155 13.81 -10.72 1.59
CA GLY A 155 12.41 -10.48 1.20
C GLY A 155 12.29 -9.79 -0.16
N GLY A 156 11.04 -9.49 -0.59
CA GLY A 156 10.78 -8.70 -1.80
C GLY A 156 11.20 -9.34 -3.11
N GLY A 157 11.23 -10.70 -3.18
CA GLY A 157 11.56 -11.40 -4.44
C GLY A 157 13.05 -11.48 -4.80
N LYS A 158 13.94 -10.87 -4.02
CA LYS A 158 15.39 -10.98 -4.25
C LYS A 158 15.91 -12.38 -3.89
N GLY A 159 16.80 -12.91 -4.72
CA GLY A 159 17.35 -14.26 -4.52
C GLY A 159 16.38 -15.39 -4.86
N MET A 160 15.33 -15.15 -5.63
CA MET A 160 14.42 -16.18 -6.14
C MET A 160 14.77 -16.55 -7.60
N ARG A 161 14.76 -17.85 -7.90
CA ARG A 161 14.96 -18.38 -9.25
C ARG A 161 13.94 -19.44 -9.58
N VAL A 162 13.31 -19.29 -10.73
CA VAL A 162 12.44 -20.31 -11.29
C VAL A 162 13.31 -21.34 -11.99
N VAL A 163 13.05 -22.62 -11.72
CA VAL A 163 13.67 -23.75 -12.39
C VAL A 163 12.57 -24.56 -13.06
N ALA A 164 12.58 -24.57 -14.38
CA ALA A 164 11.54 -25.21 -15.19
C ALA A 164 11.69 -26.71 -15.28
N ASP A 165 12.93 -27.20 -15.29
CA ASP A 165 13.28 -28.62 -15.42
C ASP A 165 14.52 -29.01 -14.59
N ALA A 166 14.78 -30.30 -14.49
CA ALA A 166 15.88 -30.87 -13.68
C ALA A 166 17.27 -30.45 -14.17
N GLY A 167 17.44 -30.20 -15.47
CA GLY A 167 18.74 -29.87 -16.06
C GLY A 167 19.29 -28.54 -15.60
N ASP A 168 18.42 -27.60 -15.33
CA ASP A 168 18.78 -26.22 -14.92
C ASP A 168 19.04 -26.09 -13.41
N LEU A 169 18.59 -27.08 -12.59
CA LEU A 169 18.60 -26.96 -11.13
C LEU A 169 20.02 -26.76 -10.54
N PRO A 170 21.08 -27.52 -10.93
CA PRO A 170 22.39 -27.33 -10.32
C PRO A 170 22.97 -25.93 -10.53
N ALA A 171 22.78 -25.36 -11.72
CA ALA A 171 23.24 -24.00 -12.04
C ALA A 171 22.44 -22.95 -11.25
N ALA A 172 21.13 -23.17 -11.07
CA ALA A 172 20.25 -22.31 -10.29
C ALA A 172 20.61 -22.31 -8.80
N LEU A 173 20.89 -23.48 -8.20
CA LEU A 173 21.33 -23.61 -6.80
C LEU A 173 22.63 -22.83 -6.56
N ALA A 174 23.66 -23.07 -7.38
CA ALA A 174 24.95 -22.41 -7.26
C ALA A 174 24.83 -20.88 -7.42
N SER A 175 23.95 -20.41 -8.32
CA SER A 175 23.72 -18.98 -8.54
C SER A 175 22.94 -18.35 -7.39
N ALA A 176 21.90 -19.04 -6.87
CA ALA A 176 21.09 -18.56 -5.76
C ALA A 176 21.92 -18.39 -4.48
N ARG A 177 22.81 -19.37 -4.17
CA ARG A 177 23.72 -19.29 -3.02
C ARG A 177 24.66 -18.08 -3.12
N ARG A 178 25.28 -17.85 -4.27
CA ARG A 178 26.17 -16.68 -4.45
C ARG A 178 25.42 -15.35 -4.26
N GLU A 179 24.22 -15.27 -4.80
CA GLU A 179 23.39 -14.08 -4.65
C GLU A 179 22.96 -13.85 -3.19
N ALA A 180 22.54 -14.92 -2.51
CA ALA A 180 22.13 -14.88 -1.12
C ALA A 180 23.30 -14.47 -0.20
N ALA A 181 24.48 -15.07 -0.38
CA ALA A 181 25.70 -14.69 0.35
C ALA A 181 26.07 -13.22 0.15
N ASN A 182 26.01 -12.72 -1.09
CA ASN A 182 26.36 -11.33 -1.39
C ASN A 182 25.34 -10.32 -0.87
N ALA A 183 24.05 -10.65 -0.96
CA ALA A 183 22.98 -9.73 -0.59
C ALA A 183 22.66 -9.72 0.91
N PHE A 184 22.80 -10.88 1.57
CA PHE A 184 22.30 -11.09 2.93
C PHE A 184 23.36 -11.63 3.91
N GLY A 185 24.56 -11.99 3.42
CA GLY A 185 25.60 -12.62 4.24
C GLY A 185 25.29 -14.08 4.67
N ASP A 186 24.26 -14.68 4.09
CA ASP A 186 23.79 -16.05 4.37
C ASP A 186 23.50 -16.75 3.03
N ASP A 187 24.20 -17.85 2.75
CA ASP A 187 24.10 -18.59 1.49
C ASP A 187 23.05 -19.70 1.51
N ARG A 188 22.33 -19.86 2.62
CA ARG A 188 21.33 -20.90 2.75
C ARG A 188 20.13 -20.64 1.84
N ILE A 189 19.72 -21.72 1.17
CA ILE A 189 18.60 -21.71 0.23
C ILE A 189 17.61 -22.82 0.59
N TYR A 190 16.40 -22.72 0.04
CA TYR A 190 15.38 -23.76 0.14
C TYR A 190 14.58 -23.83 -1.16
N LEU A 191 13.85 -24.92 -1.33
CA LEU A 191 13.00 -25.16 -2.51
C LEU A 191 11.53 -25.00 -2.15
N GLU A 192 10.76 -24.44 -3.08
CA GLU A 192 9.30 -24.45 -3.05
C GLU A 192 8.74 -24.86 -4.41
N LYS A 193 7.58 -25.50 -4.41
CA LYS A 193 6.77 -25.69 -5.61
C LYS A 193 6.39 -24.33 -6.18
N ARG A 194 6.57 -24.13 -7.48
CA ARG A 194 6.03 -22.93 -8.13
C ARG A 194 4.54 -23.13 -8.38
N ILE A 195 3.72 -22.29 -7.75
CA ILE A 195 2.31 -22.20 -8.06
C ILE A 195 2.16 -21.39 -9.35
N LEU A 196 1.41 -21.92 -10.33
CA LEU A 196 1.24 -21.29 -11.63
C LEU A 196 -0.03 -20.44 -11.63
N HIS A 197 0.08 -19.24 -12.17
CA HIS A 197 -1.04 -18.29 -12.29
C HIS A 197 -1.86 -18.15 -11.00
N PRO A 198 -1.20 -17.93 -9.83
CA PRO A 198 -1.91 -17.86 -8.58
C PRO A 198 -2.67 -16.55 -8.45
N HIS A 199 -3.73 -16.61 -7.64
CA HIS A 199 -4.29 -15.40 -7.05
C HIS A 199 -3.56 -15.08 -5.75
N HIS A 200 -3.33 -13.79 -5.50
CA HIS A 200 -2.81 -13.28 -4.24
C HIS A 200 -3.98 -12.81 -3.39
N ILE A 201 -4.36 -13.62 -2.43
CA ILE A 201 -5.47 -13.33 -1.52
C ILE A 201 -4.92 -13.23 -0.10
N GLU A 202 -5.37 -12.22 0.62
CA GLU A 202 -4.91 -11.96 1.96
C GLU A 202 -6.07 -11.77 2.93
N PHE A 203 -5.88 -12.17 4.19
CA PHE A 203 -6.88 -12.02 5.24
C PHE A 203 -6.42 -10.99 6.27
N GLN A 204 -7.25 -9.96 6.46
CA GLN A 204 -7.07 -9.05 7.58
C GLN A 204 -7.37 -9.78 8.88
N VAL A 205 -6.42 -9.79 9.80
CA VAL A 205 -6.60 -10.37 11.13
C VAL A 205 -6.40 -9.33 12.23
N PHE A 206 -6.99 -9.63 13.36
CA PHE A 206 -6.82 -8.85 14.58
C PHE A 206 -6.76 -9.78 15.79
N GLY A 207 -5.78 -9.55 16.67
CA GLY A 207 -5.67 -10.22 17.96
C GLY A 207 -5.61 -9.21 19.10
N ASP A 208 -5.98 -9.60 20.32
CA ASP A 208 -5.85 -8.79 21.52
C ASP A 208 -5.07 -9.50 22.63
N ALA A 209 -4.73 -8.78 23.70
CA ALA A 209 -4.02 -9.31 24.84
C ALA A 209 -4.87 -10.27 25.71
N HIS A 210 -6.17 -10.38 25.44
CA HIS A 210 -7.12 -11.24 26.15
C HIS A 210 -7.28 -12.63 25.48
N GLY A 211 -6.54 -12.87 24.37
CA GLY A 211 -6.58 -14.12 23.60
C GLY A 211 -7.70 -14.19 22.58
N ASN A 212 -8.44 -13.10 22.34
CA ASN A 212 -9.39 -13.04 21.25
C ASN A 212 -8.65 -12.83 19.93
N ALA A 213 -9.12 -13.51 18.88
CA ALA A 213 -8.62 -13.35 17.53
C ALA A 213 -9.76 -13.48 16.52
N VAL A 214 -9.80 -12.58 15.56
CA VAL A 214 -10.80 -12.54 14.49
C VAL A 214 -10.14 -12.28 13.15
N HIS A 215 -10.82 -12.64 12.05
CA HIS A 215 -10.52 -12.13 10.72
C HIS A 215 -11.61 -11.17 10.24
N LEU A 216 -11.22 -10.19 9.45
CA LEU A 216 -12.11 -9.18 8.88
C LEU A 216 -12.25 -9.38 7.36
N PHE A 217 -12.35 -10.64 6.95
CA PHE A 217 -12.43 -11.09 5.58
C PHE A 217 -11.16 -10.84 4.76
N GLU A 218 -11.27 -11.20 3.49
CA GLU A 218 -10.17 -11.16 2.53
C GLU A 218 -10.15 -9.89 1.70
N ARG A 219 -8.97 -9.71 1.08
CA ARG A 219 -8.72 -8.80 -0.03
C ARG A 219 -8.09 -9.59 -1.19
N GLU A 220 -8.49 -9.27 -2.40
CA GLU A 220 -7.85 -9.74 -3.64
C GLU A 220 -6.78 -8.72 -4.05
N CYS A 221 -5.53 -9.16 -4.16
CA CYS A 221 -4.38 -8.32 -4.44
C CYS A 221 -3.54 -8.81 -5.63
N SER A 222 -4.15 -9.58 -6.53
CA SER A 222 -3.44 -10.17 -7.67
C SER A 222 -3.03 -9.15 -8.73
N VAL A 223 -3.71 -7.99 -8.80
CA VAL A 223 -3.34 -6.95 -9.75
C VAL A 223 -2.12 -6.19 -9.23
N GLN A 224 -0.96 -6.66 -9.65
CA GLN A 224 0.33 -6.17 -9.17
C GLN A 224 1.34 -6.08 -10.32
N ARG A 225 2.38 -5.28 -10.13
CA ARG A 225 3.51 -5.13 -11.04
C ARG A 225 4.81 -5.37 -10.27
N ARG A 226 5.61 -6.33 -10.70
CA ARG A 226 6.88 -6.67 -10.02
C ARG A 226 6.69 -6.86 -8.51
N HIS A 227 5.61 -7.55 -8.11
CA HIS A 227 5.20 -7.77 -6.72
C HIS A 227 4.72 -6.53 -5.96
N GLN A 228 4.50 -5.39 -6.63
CA GLN A 228 3.88 -4.20 -6.07
C GLN A 228 2.39 -4.20 -6.42
N LYS A 229 1.53 -4.28 -5.43
CA LYS A 229 0.07 -4.19 -5.57
C LYS A 229 -0.30 -2.80 -6.10
N ILE A 230 -1.23 -2.71 -7.03
CA ILE A 230 -1.68 -1.44 -7.64
C ILE A 230 -3.20 -1.27 -7.64
N VAL A 231 -3.94 -2.40 -7.63
CA VAL A 231 -5.39 -2.44 -7.44
C VAL A 231 -5.71 -3.56 -6.46
N GLU A 232 -6.49 -3.25 -5.44
CA GLU A 232 -6.96 -4.19 -4.43
C GLU A 232 -8.49 -4.13 -4.36
N GLU A 233 -9.14 -5.27 -4.10
CA GLU A 233 -10.58 -5.33 -3.96
C GLU A 233 -11.03 -6.26 -2.81
N SER A 234 -12.19 -6.00 -2.27
CA SER A 234 -12.85 -6.84 -1.26
C SER A 234 -14.37 -6.81 -1.48
N PRO A 235 -15.04 -7.97 -1.48
CA PRO A 235 -14.52 -9.34 -1.43
C PRO A 235 -13.77 -9.77 -2.71
N SER A 236 -12.98 -10.86 -2.61
CA SER A 236 -12.39 -11.49 -3.79
C SER A 236 -13.47 -12.11 -4.68
N PRO A 237 -13.44 -11.87 -6.01
CA PRO A 237 -14.35 -12.51 -6.94
C PRO A 237 -14.10 -14.03 -7.09
N LEU A 238 -12.92 -14.52 -6.65
CA LEU A 238 -12.56 -15.94 -6.76
C LEU A 238 -13.16 -16.78 -5.64
N LEU A 239 -13.32 -16.22 -4.41
CA LEU A 239 -13.68 -17.03 -3.25
C LEU A 239 -15.19 -17.26 -3.14
N ASP A 240 -15.59 -18.52 -3.07
CA ASP A 240 -16.90 -18.90 -2.55
C ASP A 240 -16.92 -18.83 -0.99
N ASP A 241 -18.10 -18.97 -0.41
CA ASP A 241 -18.26 -18.90 1.04
C ASP A 241 -17.57 -20.03 1.80
N ALA A 242 -17.40 -21.19 1.18
CA ALA A 242 -16.76 -22.35 1.80
C ALA A 242 -15.23 -22.15 1.88
N LEU A 243 -14.62 -21.69 0.79
CA LEU A 243 -13.19 -21.40 0.75
C LEU A 243 -12.84 -20.19 1.63
N ARG A 244 -13.65 -19.11 1.55
CA ARG A 244 -13.51 -17.94 2.42
C ARG A 244 -13.49 -18.31 3.89
N ARG A 245 -14.41 -19.17 4.33
CA ARG A 245 -14.47 -19.65 5.72
C ARG A 245 -13.22 -20.46 6.09
N ARG A 246 -12.81 -21.42 5.26
CA ARG A 246 -11.62 -22.26 5.50
C ARG A 246 -10.35 -21.39 5.63
N MET A 247 -10.17 -20.43 4.74
CA MET A 247 -9.02 -19.53 4.76
C MET A 247 -9.06 -18.60 5.99
N GLY A 248 -10.24 -18.06 6.34
CA GLY A 248 -10.42 -17.24 7.53
C GLY A 248 -10.13 -18.01 8.83
N GLU A 249 -10.60 -19.26 8.95
CA GLU A 249 -10.29 -20.14 10.07
C GLU A 249 -8.79 -20.42 10.18
N ALA A 250 -8.11 -20.67 9.05
CA ALA A 250 -6.66 -20.84 9.00
C ALA A 250 -5.92 -19.57 9.44
N ALA A 251 -6.40 -18.38 9.01
CA ALA A 251 -5.81 -17.10 9.41
C ALA A 251 -5.95 -16.86 10.93
N VAL A 252 -7.10 -17.17 11.53
CA VAL A 252 -7.30 -17.05 12.99
C VAL A 252 -6.46 -18.07 13.75
N ALA A 253 -6.33 -19.29 13.23
CA ALA A 253 -5.47 -20.32 13.84
C ALA A 253 -4.01 -19.87 13.88
N ALA A 254 -3.51 -19.26 12.80
CA ALA A 254 -2.17 -18.69 12.70
C ALA A 254 -1.93 -17.61 13.78
N VAL A 255 -2.85 -16.65 13.90
CA VAL A 255 -2.78 -15.56 14.92
C VAL A 255 -2.66 -16.12 16.34
N LYS A 256 -3.51 -17.12 16.66
CA LYS A 256 -3.52 -17.76 17.98
C LYS A 256 -2.23 -18.55 18.26
N ALA A 257 -1.71 -19.25 17.25
CA ALA A 257 -0.50 -20.09 17.38
C ALA A 257 0.75 -19.29 17.77
N VAL A 258 0.85 -18.04 17.32
CA VAL A 258 2.00 -17.16 17.60
C VAL A 258 1.73 -16.11 18.68
N GLY A 259 0.53 -16.13 19.29
CA GLY A 259 0.14 -15.12 20.29
C GLY A 259 0.17 -13.70 19.72
N TYR A 260 -0.25 -13.55 18.46
CA TYR A 260 -0.23 -12.26 17.77
C TYR A 260 -1.27 -11.30 18.31
N THR A 261 -0.89 -10.04 18.49
CA THR A 261 -1.79 -8.97 18.94
C THR A 261 -1.80 -7.81 17.94
N ASN A 262 -2.87 -7.04 17.95
CA ASN A 262 -3.10 -5.91 17.05
C ASN A 262 -3.40 -6.35 15.61
N ALA A 263 -3.34 -5.39 14.64
CA ALA A 263 -3.60 -5.65 13.24
C ALA A 263 -2.47 -6.41 12.55
N GLY A 264 -2.81 -7.39 11.75
CA GLY A 264 -1.90 -8.11 10.88
C GLY A 264 -2.62 -8.63 9.66
N THR A 265 -1.87 -9.10 8.68
CA THR A 265 -2.42 -9.66 7.44
C THR A 265 -1.71 -10.94 7.08
N LEU A 266 -2.47 -12.02 6.88
CA LEU A 266 -1.94 -13.26 6.32
C LEU A 266 -2.15 -13.27 4.82
N GLU A 267 -1.07 -13.39 4.08
CA GLU A 267 -1.07 -13.50 2.62
C GLU A 267 -1.05 -14.97 2.20
N PHE A 268 -1.88 -15.28 1.20
CA PHE A 268 -2.01 -16.63 0.64
C PHE A 268 -1.89 -16.58 -0.88
N LEU A 269 -1.30 -17.64 -1.43
CA LEU A 269 -1.43 -17.98 -2.84
C LEU A 269 -2.59 -18.96 -3.00
N VAL A 270 -3.56 -18.63 -3.85
CA VAL A 270 -4.67 -19.52 -4.19
C VAL A 270 -4.48 -19.96 -5.63
N GLU A 271 -4.51 -21.28 -5.87
CA GLU A 271 -4.43 -21.81 -7.22
C GLU A 271 -5.66 -21.39 -8.02
N GLY A 272 -5.44 -20.97 -9.27
CA GLY A 272 -6.54 -20.68 -10.18
C GLY A 272 -7.40 -21.90 -10.48
N LEU A 273 -8.53 -21.70 -11.14
CA LEU A 273 -9.50 -22.75 -11.45
C LEU A 273 -8.90 -23.97 -12.19
N SER A 274 -7.81 -23.76 -12.93
CA SER A 274 -7.06 -24.84 -13.61
C SER A 274 -6.32 -25.78 -12.65
N GLY A 275 -6.09 -25.35 -11.41
CA GLY A 275 -5.42 -26.14 -10.36
C GLY A 275 -6.36 -26.79 -9.35
N ALA A 276 -7.69 -26.70 -9.57
CA ALA A 276 -8.65 -27.27 -8.64
C ALA A 276 -8.57 -28.81 -8.58
N ILE A 277 -8.41 -29.35 -7.36
CA ILE A 277 -8.45 -30.80 -7.11
C ILE A 277 -9.85 -31.14 -6.59
N ASP A 278 -10.53 -32.05 -7.26
CA ASP A 278 -11.92 -32.44 -6.94
C ASP A 278 -12.89 -31.24 -6.88
N GLY A 279 -12.63 -30.21 -7.70
CA GLY A 279 -13.44 -28.98 -7.76
C GLY A 279 -13.19 -28.01 -6.60
N MET A 280 -12.21 -28.27 -5.73
CA MET A 280 -11.82 -27.38 -4.65
C MET A 280 -10.49 -26.69 -4.97
N LEU A 281 -10.45 -25.37 -4.76
CA LEU A 281 -9.21 -24.60 -4.87
C LEU A 281 -8.31 -24.85 -3.66
N SER A 282 -7.02 -25.02 -3.94
CA SER A 282 -5.97 -25.09 -2.93
C SER A 282 -5.47 -23.69 -2.59
N PHE A 283 -5.13 -23.46 -1.32
CA PHE A 283 -4.51 -22.23 -0.87
C PHE A 283 -3.31 -22.54 0.01
N TYR A 284 -2.32 -21.65 -0.03
CA TYR A 284 -1.07 -21.83 0.68
C TYR A 284 -0.63 -20.52 1.31
N PHE A 285 -0.22 -20.57 2.58
CA PHE A 285 0.38 -19.43 3.27
C PHE A 285 1.65 -18.97 2.52
N LEU A 286 1.72 -17.68 2.25
CA LEU A 286 2.86 -17.03 1.64
C LEU A 286 3.72 -16.33 2.70
N GLU A 287 3.13 -15.35 3.39
CA GLU A 287 3.77 -14.59 4.47
C GLU A 287 2.74 -13.90 5.36
N MET A 288 3.19 -13.34 6.47
CA MET A 288 2.37 -12.49 7.32
C MET A 288 3.01 -11.12 7.43
N ASN A 289 2.26 -10.09 7.08
CA ASN A 289 2.64 -8.72 7.35
C ASN A 289 2.21 -8.34 8.77
N THR A 290 3.20 -8.03 9.62
CA THR A 290 3.00 -7.79 11.05
C THR A 290 2.69 -6.34 11.36
N ARG A 291 1.83 -5.73 10.56
CA ARG A 291 1.45 -4.31 10.59
C ARG A 291 0.10 -4.08 9.92
N LEU A 292 -0.39 -2.86 10.00
CA LEU A 292 -1.47 -2.39 9.13
C LEU A 292 -0.98 -2.36 7.67
N GLN A 293 -1.82 -2.77 6.73
CA GLN A 293 -1.51 -2.76 5.29
C GLN A 293 -1.95 -1.44 4.63
N VAL A 294 -1.34 -1.13 3.48
CA VAL A 294 -1.74 0.02 2.63
C VAL A 294 -3.22 -0.08 2.29
N GLU A 295 -3.65 -1.26 1.86
CA GLU A 295 -4.97 -1.62 1.34
C GLU A 295 -6.04 -1.90 2.42
N HIS A 296 -5.76 -1.56 3.70
CA HIS A 296 -6.76 -1.71 4.77
C HIS A 296 -8.09 -0.97 4.51
N PRO A 297 -8.14 0.12 3.74
CA PRO A 297 -9.39 0.84 3.51
C PRO A 297 -10.47 0.04 2.80
N VAL A 298 -10.14 -0.94 1.93
CA VAL A 298 -11.18 -1.77 1.31
C VAL A 298 -11.87 -2.68 2.34
N THR A 299 -11.12 -3.18 3.34
CA THR A 299 -11.69 -3.93 4.46
C THR A 299 -12.58 -3.03 5.32
N GLU A 300 -12.13 -1.82 5.65
CA GLU A 300 -12.93 -0.83 6.39
C GLU A 300 -14.24 -0.52 5.65
N ALA A 301 -14.17 -0.32 4.32
CA ALA A 301 -15.32 0.01 3.49
C ALA A 301 -16.39 -1.08 3.51
N VAL A 302 -16.01 -2.37 3.40
CA VAL A 302 -16.98 -3.47 3.35
C VAL A 302 -17.44 -3.96 4.73
N THR A 303 -16.67 -3.71 5.81
CA THR A 303 -17.02 -4.16 7.16
C THR A 303 -17.60 -3.06 8.03
N GLY A 304 -17.31 -1.79 7.73
CA GLY A 304 -17.67 -0.65 8.57
C GLY A 304 -16.83 -0.53 9.85
N ILE A 305 -15.71 -1.28 9.95
CA ILE A 305 -14.81 -1.28 11.11
C ILE A 305 -13.60 -0.40 10.81
N ASP A 306 -13.36 0.64 11.61
CA ASP A 306 -12.17 1.49 11.55
C ASP A 306 -10.97 0.75 12.17
N LEU A 307 -10.05 0.28 11.34
CA LEU A 307 -8.91 -0.52 11.78
C LEU A 307 -7.89 0.27 12.58
N VAL A 308 -7.68 1.54 12.26
CA VAL A 308 -6.73 2.41 12.99
C VAL A 308 -7.26 2.69 14.40
N LYS A 309 -8.53 3.01 14.54
CA LYS A 309 -9.14 3.18 15.88
C LYS A 309 -9.11 1.88 16.68
N LEU A 310 -9.35 0.74 16.01
CA LEU A 310 -9.28 -0.57 16.68
C LEU A 310 -7.84 -0.87 17.14
N GLN A 311 -6.82 -0.53 16.34
CA GLN A 311 -5.41 -0.68 16.72
C GLN A 311 -5.08 0.10 17.99
N ILE A 312 -5.53 1.36 18.07
CA ILE A 312 -5.30 2.24 19.22
C ILE A 312 -6.00 1.67 20.47
N ARG A 313 -7.26 1.25 20.37
CA ARG A 313 -8.02 0.68 21.48
C ARG A 313 -7.42 -0.62 22.01
N VAL A 314 -7.04 -1.53 21.12
CA VAL A 314 -6.38 -2.78 21.51
C VAL A 314 -5.03 -2.52 22.14
N ALA A 315 -4.25 -1.56 21.62
CA ALA A 315 -2.98 -1.16 22.21
C ALA A 315 -3.14 -0.50 23.60
N ALA A 316 -4.28 0.15 23.86
CA ALA A 316 -4.65 0.67 25.16
C ALA A 316 -5.13 -0.43 26.15
N GLY A 317 -5.17 -1.70 25.72
CA GLY A 317 -5.56 -2.85 26.54
C GLY A 317 -7.03 -3.23 26.47
N GLU A 318 -7.81 -2.58 25.61
CA GLU A 318 -9.20 -2.96 25.39
C GLU A 318 -9.32 -4.30 24.65
N PRO A 319 -10.31 -5.15 25.00
CA PRO A 319 -10.60 -6.32 24.19
C PRO A 319 -11.22 -5.92 22.84
N ILE A 320 -11.11 -6.80 21.85
CA ILE A 320 -11.85 -6.66 20.58
C ILE A 320 -13.35 -6.61 20.91
N PRO A 321 -14.09 -5.56 20.47
CA PRO A 321 -15.45 -5.30 20.93
C PRO A 321 -16.54 -6.14 20.23
N PHE A 322 -16.14 -7.13 19.42
CA PHE A 322 -17.05 -7.98 18.64
C PHE A 322 -16.47 -9.39 18.51
N THR A 323 -17.31 -10.35 18.21
CA THR A 323 -16.94 -11.72 17.88
C THR A 323 -16.90 -11.92 16.36
N GLN A 324 -16.34 -13.04 15.89
CA GLN A 324 -16.34 -13.37 14.45
C GLN A 324 -17.76 -13.39 13.87
N ALA A 325 -18.76 -13.79 14.66
CA ALA A 325 -20.14 -13.86 14.21
C ALA A 325 -20.82 -12.51 14.01
N ASP A 326 -20.28 -11.45 14.58
CA ASP A 326 -20.81 -10.08 14.46
C ASP A 326 -20.32 -9.36 13.21
N ILE A 327 -19.19 -9.81 12.65
CA ILE A 327 -18.55 -9.17 11.49
C ILE A 327 -19.33 -9.53 10.21
N ARG A 328 -19.67 -8.52 9.42
CA ARG A 328 -20.39 -8.66 8.17
C ARG A 328 -19.66 -7.93 7.04
N GLN A 329 -19.65 -8.52 5.88
CA GLN A 329 -19.13 -7.92 4.66
C GLN A 329 -20.32 -7.44 3.81
N ARG A 330 -20.31 -6.18 3.35
CA ARG A 330 -21.38 -5.56 2.57
C ARG A 330 -20.83 -4.78 1.40
N GLY A 331 -21.48 -4.95 0.24
CA GLY A 331 -21.06 -4.28 -0.98
C GLY A 331 -19.76 -4.85 -1.54
N HIS A 332 -19.09 -4.04 -2.35
CA HIS A 332 -17.81 -4.37 -2.94
C HIS A 332 -16.93 -3.10 -2.98
N ALA A 333 -15.75 -3.16 -2.41
CA ALA A 333 -14.80 -2.06 -2.41
C ALA A 333 -13.63 -2.35 -3.35
N ILE A 334 -13.16 -1.30 -4.03
CA ILE A 334 -11.94 -1.32 -4.84
C ILE A 334 -11.07 -0.16 -4.38
N GLU A 335 -9.77 -0.43 -4.22
CA GLU A 335 -8.73 0.58 -4.01
C GLU A 335 -7.81 0.63 -5.22
N CYS A 336 -7.40 1.83 -5.62
CA CYS A 336 -6.34 2.06 -6.58
C CYS A 336 -5.25 2.91 -5.93
N ARG A 337 -4.00 2.46 -6.03
CA ARG A 337 -2.85 3.25 -5.58
C ARG A 337 -2.44 4.25 -6.64
N ILE A 338 -2.52 5.52 -6.31
CA ILE A 338 -2.14 6.62 -7.21
C ILE A 338 -0.67 6.93 -6.98
N TYR A 339 0.16 6.63 -7.97
CA TYR A 339 1.61 6.84 -7.94
C TYR A 339 2.02 7.97 -8.87
N ALA A 340 3.02 8.76 -8.46
CA ALA A 340 3.78 9.63 -9.34
C ALA A 340 4.82 8.79 -10.10
N GLU A 341 4.36 8.07 -11.10
CA GLU A 341 5.15 7.18 -11.97
C GLU A 341 4.71 7.33 -13.42
N ASP A 342 5.63 7.11 -14.35
CA ASP A 342 5.37 7.10 -15.79
C ASP A 342 5.23 5.67 -16.31
N PRO A 343 4.00 5.15 -16.48
CA PRO A 343 3.78 3.79 -16.98
C PRO A 343 4.30 3.56 -18.41
N ALA A 344 4.30 4.60 -19.26
CA ALA A 344 4.79 4.51 -20.64
C ALA A 344 6.31 4.34 -20.71
N ASN A 345 7.04 4.79 -19.67
CA ASN A 345 8.47 4.69 -19.54
C ASN A 345 8.90 3.71 -18.45
N GLY A 346 8.25 2.54 -18.38
CA GLY A 346 8.61 1.46 -17.46
C GLY A 346 8.35 1.78 -15.98
N PHE A 347 7.42 2.68 -15.69
CA PHE A 347 7.04 3.12 -14.34
C PHE A 347 8.20 3.79 -13.60
N LEU A 348 8.97 4.61 -14.28
CA LEU A 348 9.97 5.44 -13.62
C LEU A 348 9.27 6.48 -12.72
N PRO A 349 9.81 6.72 -11.51
CA PRO A 349 9.28 7.77 -10.63
C PRO A 349 9.27 9.13 -11.33
N ALA A 350 8.15 9.83 -11.26
CA ALA A 350 7.96 11.16 -11.80
C ALA A 350 8.01 12.17 -10.65
N ILE A 351 9.21 12.70 -10.40
CA ILE A 351 9.42 13.74 -9.38
C ILE A 351 9.05 15.11 -9.94
N GLY A 352 8.55 16.00 -9.09
CA GLY A 352 8.20 17.34 -9.50
C GLY A 352 7.19 18.01 -8.59
N SER A 353 6.79 19.21 -8.96
CA SER A 353 5.81 20.02 -8.23
C SER A 353 4.38 19.61 -8.62
N VAL A 354 3.50 19.53 -7.62
CA VAL A 354 2.07 19.35 -7.79
C VAL A 354 1.40 20.71 -7.70
N LEU A 355 1.06 21.30 -8.85
CA LEU A 355 0.43 22.62 -8.92
C LEU A 355 -1.02 22.57 -8.45
N ALA A 356 -1.74 21.52 -8.80
CA ALA A 356 -3.11 21.29 -8.36
C ALA A 356 -3.36 19.78 -8.16
N ALA A 357 -4.02 19.45 -7.04
CA ALA A 357 -4.58 18.14 -6.77
C ALA A 357 -6.05 18.34 -6.40
N VAL A 358 -6.96 17.81 -7.24
CA VAL A 358 -8.41 17.89 -7.01
C VAL A 358 -8.95 16.48 -6.89
N GLU A 359 -9.35 16.14 -5.68
CA GLU A 359 -9.85 14.81 -5.35
C GLU A 359 -11.29 14.62 -5.84
N PRO A 360 -11.66 13.42 -6.34
CA PRO A 360 -13.04 13.11 -6.67
C PRO A 360 -13.87 13.01 -5.38
N VAL A 361 -15.06 13.58 -5.40
CA VAL A 361 -15.99 13.60 -4.26
C VAL A 361 -17.33 13.02 -4.68
N GLY A 362 -17.87 12.08 -3.89
CA GLY A 362 -19.18 11.48 -4.15
C GLY A 362 -19.53 10.38 -3.15
N PRO A 363 -20.79 9.89 -3.17
CA PRO A 363 -21.21 8.79 -2.30
C PRO A 363 -20.38 7.54 -2.52
N GLY A 364 -19.74 7.01 -1.44
CA GLY A 364 -18.91 5.83 -1.51
C GLY A 364 -17.57 6.06 -2.22
N VAL A 365 -17.08 7.30 -2.30
CA VAL A 365 -15.73 7.65 -2.75
C VAL A 365 -14.95 8.20 -1.57
N ARG A 366 -13.76 7.64 -1.34
CA ARG A 366 -12.80 8.05 -0.31
C ARG A 366 -11.44 8.24 -0.95
N VAL A 367 -10.72 9.28 -0.53
CA VAL A 367 -9.34 9.52 -0.90
C VAL A 367 -8.51 9.64 0.37
N ASP A 368 -7.50 8.77 0.51
CA ASP A 368 -6.47 8.89 1.54
C ASP A 368 -5.22 9.45 0.86
N ALA A 369 -4.99 10.75 0.98
CA ALA A 369 -3.89 11.46 0.33
C ALA A 369 -2.85 11.97 1.33
N GLY A 370 -1.59 11.93 0.91
CA GLY A 370 -0.48 12.54 1.64
C GLY A 370 0.12 13.75 0.92
N VAL A 371 -0.37 14.05 -0.29
CA VAL A 371 0.11 15.12 -1.17
C VAL A 371 -1.06 16.02 -1.54
N THR A 372 -0.85 17.33 -1.49
CA THR A 372 -1.83 18.35 -1.82
C THR A 372 -1.30 19.34 -2.87
N SER A 373 -2.16 20.26 -3.30
CA SER A 373 -1.73 21.35 -4.19
C SER A 373 -0.61 22.18 -3.54
N GLY A 374 0.47 22.41 -4.27
CA GLY A 374 1.66 23.12 -3.81
C GLY A 374 2.78 22.23 -3.29
N ASP A 375 2.53 20.93 -3.10
CA ASP A 375 3.54 19.98 -2.64
C ASP A 375 4.53 19.59 -3.75
N THR A 376 5.62 18.93 -3.34
CA THR A 376 6.64 18.40 -4.25
C THR A 376 6.85 16.92 -3.99
N VAL A 377 6.75 16.09 -5.04
CA VAL A 377 7.13 14.67 -5.00
C VAL A 377 8.65 14.58 -5.17
N THR A 378 9.32 13.91 -4.22
CA THR A 378 10.78 13.81 -4.16
C THR A 378 11.27 12.38 -4.39
N LEU A 379 12.58 12.20 -4.64
CA LEU A 379 13.23 10.88 -4.75
C LEU A 379 13.47 10.17 -3.41
N HIS A 380 13.23 10.85 -2.29
CA HIS A 380 13.63 10.33 -0.98
C HIS A 380 12.71 9.24 -0.45
N TYR A 381 11.46 9.22 -0.90
CA TYR A 381 10.40 8.36 -0.38
C TYR A 381 9.60 7.69 -1.48
N ASP A 382 8.69 6.80 -1.09
CA ASP A 382 7.77 6.14 -2.01
C ASP A 382 6.95 7.19 -2.80
N PRO A 383 6.83 7.03 -4.13
CA PRO A 383 6.13 7.99 -4.99
C PRO A 383 4.59 7.89 -4.90
N MET A 384 4.02 7.15 -3.96
CA MET A 384 2.57 7.08 -3.77
C MET A 384 2.02 8.43 -3.31
N ILE A 385 1.14 9.01 -4.11
CA ILE A 385 0.48 10.29 -3.85
C ILE A 385 -0.72 10.09 -2.94
N ALA A 386 -1.54 9.10 -3.29
CA ALA A 386 -2.80 8.82 -2.61
C ALA A 386 -3.28 7.39 -2.87
N LYS A 387 -4.29 6.99 -2.11
CA LYS A 387 -5.15 5.84 -2.37
C LYS A 387 -6.54 6.35 -2.68
N LEU A 388 -7.10 5.89 -3.80
CA LEU A 388 -8.48 6.14 -4.17
C LEU A 388 -9.30 4.88 -3.90
N ILE A 389 -10.29 4.99 -3.04
CA ILE A 389 -11.14 3.88 -2.59
C ILE A 389 -12.58 4.15 -2.98
N VAL A 390 -13.27 3.16 -3.51
CA VAL A 390 -14.70 3.24 -3.77
C VAL A 390 -15.44 2.07 -3.12
N LEU A 391 -16.69 2.33 -2.73
CA LEU A 391 -17.64 1.30 -2.27
C LEU A 391 -18.85 1.30 -3.19
N GLY A 392 -19.13 0.17 -3.80
CA GLY A 392 -20.30 -0.10 -4.63
C GLY A 392 -21.27 -1.09 -3.97
N GLU A 393 -22.50 -1.18 -4.49
CA GLU A 393 -23.48 -2.20 -4.10
C GLU A 393 -22.99 -3.61 -4.45
N GLY A 394 -22.21 -3.72 -5.53
CA GLY A 394 -21.56 -4.93 -5.99
C GLY A 394 -20.38 -4.59 -6.89
N ARG A 395 -19.66 -5.61 -7.38
CA ARG A 395 -18.40 -5.45 -8.11
C ARG A 395 -18.51 -4.59 -9.35
N ALA A 396 -19.55 -4.79 -10.17
CA ALA A 396 -19.75 -4.01 -11.40
C ALA A 396 -20.00 -2.52 -11.10
N ASP A 397 -20.76 -2.20 -10.05
CA ASP A 397 -20.99 -0.83 -9.60
C ASP A 397 -19.69 -0.21 -9.07
N ALA A 398 -18.90 -0.95 -8.27
CA ALA A 398 -17.61 -0.49 -7.78
C ALA A 398 -16.63 -0.19 -8.94
N ILE A 399 -16.55 -1.06 -9.96
CA ILE A 399 -15.72 -0.80 -11.16
C ILE A 399 -16.16 0.47 -11.88
N GLY A 400 -17.47 0.62 -12.13
CA GLY A 400 -18.02 1.82 -12.77
C GLY A 400 -17.72 3.10 -11.99
N LYS A 401 -17.88 3.04 -10.66
CA LYS A 401 -17.60 4.15 -9.74
C LYS A 401 -16.10 4.48 -9.70
N MET A 402 -15.22 3.48 -9.67
CA MET A 402 -13.77 3.69 -9.70
C MET A 402 -13.32 4.33 -11.02
N LEU A 403 -13.83 3.86 -12.15
CA LEU A 403 -13.56 4.46 -13.47
C LEU A 403 -14.03 5.92 -13.54
N TRP A 404 -15.19 6.22 -12.95
CA TRP A 404 -15.67 7.59 -12.83
C TRP A 404 -14.74 8.42 -11.93
N ALA A 405 -14.38 7.93 -10.75
CA ALA A 405 -13.54 8.65 -9.79
C ALA A 405 -12.14 8.94 -10.36
N LEU A 406 -11.50 7.96 -11.05
CA LEU A 406 -10.21 8.16 -11.73
C LEU A 406 -10.27 9.21 -12.85
N ARG A 407 -11.42 9.37 -13.53
CA ARG A 407 -11.59 10.44 -14.54
C ARG A 407 -11.69 11.83 -13.92
N HIS A 408 -12.11 11.92 -12.67
CA HIS A 408 -12.32 13.17 -11.94
C HIS A 408 -11.20 13.47 -10.94
N TYR A 409 -10.24 12.57 -10.78
CA TYR A 409 -9.05 12.84 -10.00
C TYR A 409 -8.05 13.61 -10.86
N VAL A 410 -7.91 14.89 -10.59
CA VAL A 410 -7.03 15.79 -11.35
C VAL A 410 -5.76 16.06 -10.55
N ILE A 411 -4.62 15.69 -11.11
CA ILE A 411 -3.29 16.02 -10.58
C ILE A 411 -2.54 16.72 -11.70
N LEU A 412 -2.22 17.99 -11.50
CA LEU A 412 -1.52 18.85 -12.46
C LEU A 412 -0.18 19.28 -11.88
N GLY A 413 0.82 19.40 -12.74
CA GLY A 413 2.15 19.87 -12.38
C GLY A 413 3.22 19.18 -13.24
N ASP A 414 4.43 19.10 -12.70
CA ASP A 414 5.56 18.45 -13.36
C ASP A 414 5.56 16.92 -13.19
N VAL A 415 4.53 16.38 -12.50
CA VAL A 415 4.41 14.95 -12.21
C VAL A 415 3.57 14.23 -13.26
N VAL A 416 3.99 13.02 -13.61
CA VAL A 416 3.18 12.05 -14.37
C VAL A 416 2.59 11.05 -13.38
N THR A 417 1.35 10.61 -13.60
CA THR A 417 0.68 9.64 -12.72
C THR A 417 0.27 8.38 -13.47
N ASN A 418 0.08 7.31 -12.73
CA ASN A 418 -0.42 6.03 -13.25
C ASN A 418 -1.95 6.01 -13.47
N ILE A 419 -2.68 7.11 -13.27
CA ILE A 419 -4.14 7.16 -13.42
C ILE A 419 -4.63 6.65 -14.80
N PRO A 420 -4.03 7.03 -15.95
CA PRO A 420 -4.44 6.50 -17.25
C PRO A 420 -4.28 4.98 -17.34
N PHE A 421 -3.19 4.45 -16.81
CA PHE A 421 -2.91 3.01 -16.77
C PHE A 421 -3.95 2.25 -15.92
N LEU A 422 -4.27 2.76 -14.73
CA LEU A 422 -5.28 2.18 -13.85
C LEU A 422 -6.68 2.11 -14.51
N ARG A 423 -7.03 3.13 -15.29
CA ARG A 423 -8.30 3.13 -16.04
C ARG A 423 -8.34 2.01 -17.07
N ASP A 424 -7.26 1.77 -17.78
CA ASP A 424 -7.17 0.70 -18.78
C ASP A 424 -7.17 -0.69 -18.11
N VAL A 425 -6.49 -0.84 -16.97
CA VAL A 425 -6.53 -2.06 -16.14
C VAL A 425 -7.96 -2.40 -15.73
N LEU A 426 -8.69 -1.45 -15.17
CA LEU A 426 -10.07 -1.65 -14.69
C LEU A 426 -11.08 -1.87 -15.84
N ALA A 427 -10.82 -1.29 -17.02
CA ALA A 427 -11.66 -1.47 -18.20
C ALA A 427 -11.36 -2.79 -18.95
N HIS A 428 -10.28 -3.50 -18.58
CA HIS A 428 -9.90 -4.73 -19.25
C HIS A 428 -10.94 -5.86 -19.03
N PRO A 429 -11.33 -6.63 -20.07
CA PRO A 429 -12.38 -7.67 -19.94
C PRO A 429 -12.05 -8.73 -18.88
N ARG A 430 -10.77 -9.14 -18.72
CA ARG A 430 -10.36 -10.10 -17.69
C ARG A 430 -10.56 -9.53 -16.29
N PHE A 431 -10.25 -8.24 -16.08
CA PHE A 431 -10.53 -7.60 -14.79
C PHE A 431 -12.03 -7.59 -14.50
N ALA A 432 -12.85 -7.20 -15.48
CA ALA A 432 -14.31 -7.21 -15.35
C ALA A 432 -14.87 -8.61 -15.02
N ALA A 433 -14.27 -9.66 -15.58
CA ALA A 433 -14.64 -11.05 -15.34
C ALA A 433 -14.13 -11.61 -13.98
N GLY A 434 -13.20 -10.91 -13.28
CA GLY A 434 -12.53 -11.43 -12.08
C GLY A 434 -11.43 -12.46 -12.38
N ASP A 435 -10.97 -12.53 -13.63
CA ASP A 435 -9.89 -13.41 -14.09
C ASP A 435 -8.55 -12.66 -14.02
N THR A 436 -8.13 -12.36 -12.81
CA THR A 436 -6.89 -11.63 -12.51
C THR A 436 -5.96 -12.47 -11.64
N THR A 437 -4.89 -12.96 -12.25
CA THR A 437 -3.80 -13.66 -11.55
C THR A 437 -2.64 -12.68 -11.29
N THR A 438 -1.62 -13.10 -10.53
CA THR A 438 -0.42 -12.29 -10.28
C THR A 438 0.33 -11.90 -11.55
N ASP A 439 0.12 -12.65 -12.63
CA ASP A 439 0.76 -12.43 -13.94
C ASP A 439 -0.08 -11.51 -14.86
N PHE A 440 -1.29 -11.12 -14.46
CA PHE A 440 -2.26 -10.38 -15.28
C PHE A 440 -1.70 -9.11 -15.92
N VAL A 441 -0.97 -8.30 -15.15
CA VAL A 441 -0.40 -7.04 -15.65
C VAL A 441 0.71 -7.33 -16.66
N ASP A 442 1.58 -8.28 -16.36
CA ASP A 442 2.68 -8.65 -17.26
C ASP A 442 2.18 -9.29 -18.56
N GLU A 443 1.09 -10.07 -18.51
CA GLU A 443 0.47 -10.67 -19.70
C GLU A 443 -0.27 -9.66 -20.58
N CYS A 444 -1.02 -8.73 -19.98
CA CYS A 444 -1.94 -7.87 -20.71
C CYS A 444 -1.37 -6.49 -21.04
N PHE A 445 -0.35 -6.01 -20.32
CA PHE A 445 0.10 -4.62 -20.39
C PHE A 445 1.62 -4.45 -20.60
N THR A 446 2.31 -5.46 -21.12
CA THR A 446 3.80 -5.48 -21.30
C THR A 446 4.36 -4.26 -22.03
N ALA A 447 3.64 -3.73 -23.02
CA ALA A 447 4.05 -2.57 -23.83
C ALA A 447 2.96 -1.49 -23.80
N TRP A 448 2.36 -1.27 -22.66
CA TRP A 448 1.27 -0.31 -22.53
C TRP A 448 1.74 1.11 -22.88
N GLN A 449 0.91 1.81 -23.64
CA GLN A 449 1.05 3.23 -23.96
C GLN A 449 -0.31 3.91 -23.77
N PRO A 450 -0.33 5.14 -23.28
CA PRO A 450 -1.58 5.89 -23.16
C PRO A 450 -2.19 6.09 -24.55
N ALA A 451 -3.50 6.01 -24.63
CA ALA A 451 -4.22 6.33 -25.86
C ALA A 451 -3.88 7.77 -26.30
N ALA A 452 -3.54 7.95 -27.56
CA ALA A 452 -3.28 9.27 -28.12
C ALA A 452 -4.52 10.15 -27.94
N HIS A 453 -4.39 11.23 -27.20
CA HIS A 453 -5.48 12.16 -26.93
C HIS A 453 -5.15 13.50 -27.59
N THR A 454 -5.95 13.91 -28.56
CA THR A 454 -5.94 15.30 -29.04
C THR A 454 -6.83 16.10 -28.12
N PRO A 455 -6.29 17.11 -27.38
CA PRO A 455 -7.15 17.96 -26.57
C PRO A 455 -8.25 18.61 -27.40
N PRO A 456 -9.49 18.70 -26.90
CA PRO A 456 -10.55 19.39 -27.62
C PRO A 456 -10.22 20.87 -27.80
N ASP A 457 -10.70 21.51 -28.88
CA ASP A 457 -10.47 22.93 -29.16
C ASP A 457 -10.83 23.85 -27.96
N LEU A 458 -11.84 23.45 -27.19
CA LEU A 458 -12.23 24.14 -25.96
C LEU A 458 -11.09 24.17 -24.91
N ALA A 459 -10.27 23.13 -24.79
CA ALA A 459 -9.14 23.11 -23.86
C ALA A 459 -8.08 24.16 -24.25
N PHE A 460 -7.81 24.31 -25.56
CA PHE A 460 -6.90 25.35 -26.05
C PHE A 460 -7.48 26.75 -25.82
N ALA A 461 -8.78 26.94 -26.03
CA ALA A 461 -9.44 28.20 -25.77
C ALA A 461 -9.40 28.58 -24.28
N VAL A 462 -9.64 27.62 -23.38
CA VAL A 462 -9.55 27.82 -21.91
C VAL A 462 -8.12 28.12 -21.48
N ALA A 463 -7.12 27.41 -22.01
CA ALA A 463 -5.72 27.67 -21.72
C ALA A 463 -5.30 29.09 -22.17
N ALA A 464 -5.67 29.49 -23.38
CA ALA A 464 -5.39 30.83 -23.87
C ALA A 464 -6.07 31.92 -23.02
N LEU A 465 -7.32 31.69 -22.60
CA LEU A 465 -8.04 32.62 -21.71
C LEU A 465 -7.37 32.71 -20.34
N ALA A 466 -6.93 31.62 -19.78
CA ALA A 466 -6.21 31.58 -18.51
C ALA A 466 -4.89 32.36 -18.58
N GLU A 467 -4.12 32.21 -19.66
CA GLU A 467 -2.91 33.01 -19.89
C GLU A 467 -3.21 34.52 -19.96
N VAL A 468 -4.25 34.91 -20.71
CA VAL A 468 -4.64 36.33 -20.83
C VAL A 468 -5.06 36.90 -19.49
N LEU A 469 -5.82 36.13 -18.69
CA LEU A 469 -6.26 36.57 -17.35
C LEU A 469 -5.09 36.65 -16.35
N SER A 470 -4.14 35.71 -16.43
CA SER A 470 -2.96 35.72 -15.57
C SER A 470 -1.98 36.83 -15.92
N ALA A 471 -1.80 37.13 -17.21
CA ALA A 471 -1.00 38.26 -17.67
C ALA A 471 -1.59 39.61 -17.23
N GLY A 472 -2.94 39.73 -17.18
CA GLY A 472 -3.63 40.90 -16.69
C GLY A 472 -3.48 41.16 -15.18
N SER A 473 -3.30 40.07 -14.38
CA SER A 473 -3.08 40.21 -12.93
C SER A 473 -1.61 40.51 -12.54
N GLY A 474 -0.66 40.17 -13.39
CA GLY A 474 0.78 40.47 -13.18
C GLY A 474 1.17 41.93 -13.38
N VAL A 475 0.39 42.70 -14.14
CA VAL A 475 0.65 44.14 -14.40
C VAL A 475 0.28 45.05 -13.21
N ALA A 476 -0.49 44.53 -12.25
CA ALA A 476 -0.86 45.29 -11.04
C ALA A 476 0.19 45.30 -9.92
N ALA A 477 1.26 44.51 -10.03
CA ALA A 477 2.28 44.38 -8.97
C ALA A 477 3.68 44.91 -9.32
N SER A 478 3.93 45.35 -10.55
CA SER A 478 5.18 46.01 -10.92
C SER A 478 5.03 47.53 -10.90
N GLY A 479 5.77 48.12 -10.02
CA GLY A 479 5.81 49.52 -9.65
C GLY A 479 5.47 50.53 -10.75
N LEU A 480 4.67 51.51 -10.39
CA LEU A 480 4.43 52.75 -11.11
C LEU A 480 5.78 53.39 -11.49
N ASP A 481 6.26 53.11 -12.71
CA ASP A 481 7.21 54.04 -13.32
C ASP A 481 6.49 55.37 -13.56
N ALA A 482 7.06 56.46 -13.03
CA ALA A 482 6.45 57.79 -12.91
C ALA A 482 6.21 58.50 -14.25
N THR A 483 6.14 57.80 -15.39
CA THR A 483 5.93 58.35 -16.73
C THR A 483 4.72 57.78 -17.48
N GLY A 484 3.96 56.86 -16.88
CA GLY A 484 2.73 56.31 -17.47
C GLY A 484 1.52 57.15 -17.16
N ASP A 485 0.63 57.39 -18.15
CA ASP A 485 -0.65 58.08 -17.96
C ASP A 485 -1.52 57.29 -16.95
N PRO A 486 -1.72 57.79 -15.71
CA PRO A 486 -2.48 57.10 -14.68
C PRO A 486 -3.97 56.97 -15.00
N THR A 487 -4.44 57.57 -16.06
CA THR A 487 -5.84 57.58 -16.50
C THR A 487 -6.07 56.70 -17.73
N SER A 488 -5.04 56.04 -18.25
CA SER A 488 -5.17 55.16 -19.42
C SER A 488 -6.15 54.02 -19.12
N PRO A 489 -7.25 53.89 -19.89
CA PRO A 489 -8.21 52.78 -19.72
C PRO A 489 -7.58 51.41 -19.90
N TRP A 490 -6.44 51.34 -20.57
CA TRP A 490 -5.71 50.09 -20.87
C TRP A 490 -4.75 49.67 -19.73
N GLN A 491 -4.47 50.59 -18.79
CA GLN A 491 -3.64 50.30 -17.61
C GLN A 491 -4.47 50.10 -16.34
N GLN A 492 -5.77 50.40 -16.36
CA GLN A 492 -6.68 50.20 -15.23
C GLN A 492 -7.40 48.84 -15.36
N ALA A 493 -6.77 47.78 -14.92
CA ALA A 493 -7.26 46.39 -15.11
C ALA A 493 -8.64 46.10 -14.47
N ASN A 494 -9.18 46.90 -13.56
CA ASN A 494 -10.36 46.54 -12.78
C ASN A 494 -11.52 47.53 -12.73
N SER A 495 -11.44 48.69 -13.33
CA SER A 495 -12.51 49.70 -13.20
C SER A 495 -13.08 50.26 -14.52
N PHE A 496 -12.45 49.95 -15.65
CA PHE A 496 -12.98 50.38 -16.93
C PHE A 496 -13.93 49.33 -17.53
N ARG A 497 -15.22 49.65 -17.57
CA ARG A 497 -16.24 48.91 -18.34
C ARG A 497 -16.83 49.82 -19.39
N MET A 498 -16.64 49.50 -20.67
CA MET A 498 -17.34 50.17 -21.75
C MET A 498 -18.85 49.92 -21.59
N GLY A 499 -19.65 50.99 -21.46
CA GLY A 499 -21.09 50.93 -21.55
C GLY A 499 -21.91 50.93 -20.26
N THR A 500 -21.33 51.08 -19.08
CA THR A 500 -22.12 51.38 -17.89
C THR A 500 -22.05 52.86 -17.58
N GLY A 501 -22.92 53.63 -18.23
CA GLY A 501 -23.16 55.00 -17.83
C GLY A 501 -23.62 55.07 -16.37
N ALA A 502 -22.95 55.86 -15.56
CA ALA A 502 -23.40 56.19 -14.21
C ALA A 502 -24.81 56.79 -14.28
N ARG A 503 -25.72 56.18 -13.52
CA ARG A 503 -26.88 56.89 -12.97
C ARG A 503 -26.75 56.91 -11.47
#